data_08fa6fe8c1a213403025301d1c93e07a
#
_entry.id   08fa6fe8c1a213403025301d1c93e07a
#
_cell.length_a   1.000
_cell.length_b   1.000
_cell.length_c   1.000
_cell.angle_alpha   90.00
_cell.angle_beta   90.00
_cell.angle_gamma   90.00
#
_symmetry.space_group_name_H-M   'P 1'
#
loop_
_entity.id
_entity.type
_entity.pdbx_description
1 polymer ?
#
loop_
_entity_poly.entity_id
_entity_poly.type
_entity_poly.pdbx_seq_one_letter_code
_entity_poly.pdbx_strand_id
1 'polypeptide(L)'
;FGRCFDFIPSALIAKVIDGAVRFAVGATLVTRASVLADAGGLQFNRIGSDYNLGKRIAEAGYQIKLSHYILESDTGDETLWEMITREVRWARTIRFNRGRQYYGMVICFGTVYCLLLLLMSGGVQWAIALTLLTWLIRYFQVIIILICVKAPKLTSWLWSLPLRDFLSLGIWLWGAFGQQVFWRGRYLKIEGDGIIQEQADGYTKDVKINSVNKAQIK
;
A
#
# COMPACT_ATOMS: atom_id res chain seq x y z
N PHE A 1 7.69 -6.16 -8.36
CA PHE A 1 7.53 -5.15 -9.40
C PHE A 1 6.37 -4.20 -9.09
N GLY A 2 6.55 -2.90 -9.28
CA GLY A 2 5.47 -1.90 -9.27
C GLY A 2 5.24 -1.15 -7.96
N ARG A 3 5.64 -1.66 -6.82
CA ARG A 3 5.39 -1.00 -5.54
C ARG A 3 6.09 0.35 -5.36
N CYS A 4 7.34 0.44 -5.76
CA CYS A 4 8.09 1.69 -5.70
C CYS A 4 7.48 2.77 -6.60
N PHE A 5 6.81 2.38 -7.70
CA PHE A 5 6.21 3.31 -8.65
C PHE A 5 4.97 4.02 -8.11
N ASP A 6 4.26 3.37 -7.18
CA ASP A 6 3.07 3.94 -6.54
C ASP A 6 3.39 4.51 -5.15
N PHE A 7 4.31 3.86 -4.43
CA PHE A 7 4.66 4.28 -3.07
C PHE A 7 5.40 5.62 -3.03
N ILE A 8 6.43 5.81 -3.87
CA ILE A 8 7.24 7.03 -3.85
C ILE A 8 6.39 8.28 -4.19
N PRO A 9 5.60 8.29 -5.27
CA PRO A 9 4.71 9.41 -5.54
C PRO A 9 3.70 9.66 -4.43
N SER A 10 3.09 8.60 -3.89
CA SER A 10 2.12 8.71 -2.79
C SER A 10 2.75 9.28 -1.52
N ALA A 11 3.98 8.90 -1.19
CA ALA A 11 4.72 9.44 -0.06
C ALA A 11 5.07 10.93 -0.25
N LEU A 12 5.45 11.34 -1.47
CA LEU A 12 5.71 12.74 -1.80
C LEU A 12 4.43 13.58 -1.73
N ILE A 13 3.32 13.09 -2.29
CA ILE A 13 2.01 13.75 -2.20
C ILE A 13 1.58 13.90 -0.74
N ALA A 14 1.71 12.84 0.07
CA ALA A 14 1.39 12.90 1.49
C ALA A 14 2.25 13.94 2.23
N LYS A 15 3.56 14.03 1.92
CA LYS A 15 4.44 15.05 2.48
C LYS A 15 3.98 16.47 2.10
N VAL A 16 3.56 16.68 0.87
CA VAL A 16 3.07 17.99 0.40
C VAL A 16 1.76 18.37 1.10
N ILE A 17 0.81 17.44 1.20
CA ILE A 17 -0.49 17.67 1.85
C ILE A 17 -0.32 17.95 3.35
N ASP A 18 0.54 17.20 4.04
CA ASP A 18 0.75 17.32 5.48
C ASP A 18 1.76 18.43 5.85
N GLY A 19 2.42 19.06 4.87
CA GLY A 19 3.50 20.04 5.06
C GLY A 19 4.81 19.44 5.60
N ALA A 20 4.81 18.18 6.01
CA ALA A 20 5.96 17.44 6.51
C ALA A 20 5.73 15.93 6.40
N VAL A 21 6.77 15.13 6.62
CA VAL A 21 6.63 13.68 6.76
C VAL A 21 6.03 13.39 8.15
N ARG A 22 4.82 12.84 8.20
CA ARG A 22 4.10 12.48 9.43
C ARG A 22 3.80 11.00 9.54
N PHE A 23 4.55 10.17 8.86
CA PHE A 23 4.40 8.71 8.88
C PHE A 23 5.76 8.05 8.87
N ALA A 24 5.82 6.82 9.34
CA ALA A 24 6.99 5.96 9.21
C ALA A 24 6.67 4.75 8.34
N VAL A 25 7.71 4.09 7.85
CA VAL A 25 7.61 2.93 6.95
C VAL A 25 8.31 1.75 7.59
N GLY A 26 7.59 0.64 7.70
CA GLY A 26 7.85 -0.47 8.58
C GLY A 26 9.01 -1.41 8.24
N ALA A 27 9.88 -1.14 7.25
CA ALA A 27 11.03 -2.00 7.02
C ALA A 27 12.08 -1.81 8.14
N THR A 28 12.47 -0.56 8.42
CA THR A 28 13.42 -0.22 9.49
C THR A 28 13.07 1.15 10.05
N LEU A 29 12.93 1.22 11.36
CA LEU A 29 12.66 2.45 12.10
C LEU A 29 13.76 2.64 13.13
N VAL A 30 14.34 3.85 13.17
CA VAL A 30 15.33 4.25 14.17
C VAL A 30 14.81 5.46 14.90
N THR A 31 14.75 5.39 16.21
CA THR A 31 14.36 6.50 17.10
C THR A 31 15.13 6.44 18.41
N ARG A 32 15.19 7.57 19.13
CA ARG A 32 15.73 7.61 20.49
C ARG A 32 14.70 7.04 21.46
N ALA A 33 15.15 6.40 22.53
CA ALA A 33 14.26 5.84 23.55
C ALA A 33 13.37 6.92 24.22
N SER A 34 13.89 8.13 24.45
CA SER A 34 13.12 9.26 24.97
C SER A 34 11.97 9.66 24.02
N VAL A 35 12.25 9.79 22.71
CA VAL A 35 11.23 10.12 21.71
C VAL A 35 10.15 9.04 21.65
N LEU A 36 10.55 7.77 21.77
CA LEU A 36 9.61 6.66 21.81
C LEU A 36 8.72 6.72 23.05
N ALA A 37 9.29 7.07 24.21
CA ALA A 37 8.53 7.25 25.45
C ALA A 37 7.55 8.42 25.34
N ASP A 38 7.98 9.57 24.81
CA ASP A 38 7.13 10.76 24.61
C ASP A 38 5.98 10.48 23.62
N ALA A 39 6.20 9.60 22.63
CA ALA A 39 5.18 9.14 21.71
C ALA A 39 4.25 8.05 22.30
N GLY A 40 4.39 7.70 23.59
CA GLY A 40 3.57 6.68 24.26
C GLY A 40 3.95 5.23 23.93
N GLY A 41 5.21 4.97 23.58
CA GLY A 41 5.76 3.63 23.35
C GLY A 41 5.28 2.94 22.07
N LEU A 42 5.58 1.65 21.96
CA LEU A 42 5.12 0.81 20.86
C LEU A 42 3.68 0.32 21.12
N GLN A 43 2.83 0.46 20.10
CA GLN A 43 1.45 -0.02 20.13
C GLN A 43 1.24 -1.03 19.00
N PHE A 44 1.07 -2.31 19.36
CA PHE A 44 0.91 -3.42 18.41
C PHE A 44 -0.55 -3.80 18.17
N ASN A 45 -1.48 -3.19 18.89
CA ASN A 45 -2.90 -3.42 18.79
C ASN A 45 -3.59 -2.59 17.69
N ARG A 46 -2.83 -1.86 16.88
CA ARG A 46 -3.36 -1.04 15.78
C ARG A 46 -2.81 -1.49 14.43
N ILE A 47 -3.65 -1.39 13.41
CA ILE A 47 -3.23 -1.66 12.03
C ILE A 47 -2.25 -0.59 11.56
N GLY A 48 -1.13 -1.03 10.93
CA GLY A 48 -0.05 -0.10 10.53
C GLY A 48 0.64 0.50 11.76
N SER A 49 1.16 -0.35 12.64
CA SER A 49 1.88 0.07 13.86
C SER A 49 3.05 1.01 13.56
N ASP A 50 3.74 0.82 12.44
CA ASP A 50 4.79 1.68 11.91
C ASP A 50 4.28 3.06 11.54
N TYR A 51 3.21 3.12 10.74
CA TYR A 51 2.55 4.34 10.33
C TYR A 51 2.07 5.14 11.56
N ASN A 52 1.38 4.46 12.49
CA ASN A 52 0.85 5.05 13.71
C ASN A 52 1.96 5.56 14.63
N LEU A 53 3.08 4.84 14.75
CA LEU A 53 4.25 5.31 15.51
C LEU A 53 4.78 6.62 14.90
N GLY A 54 4.96 6.68 13.57
CA GLY A 54 5.37 7.90 12.89
C GLY A 54 4.41 9.06 13.16
N LYS A 55 3.10 8.82 13.05
CA LYS A 55 2.09 9.85 13.34
C LYS A 55 2.22 10.41 14.76
N ARG A 56 2.31 9.55 15.77
CA ARG A 56 2.44 9.95 17.18
C ARG A 56 3.75 10.69 17.48
N ILE A 57 4.86 10.28 16.86
CA ILE A 57 6.14 10.96 16.95
C ILE A 57 6.04 12.38 16.38
N ALA A 58 5.36 12.54 15.24
CA ALA A 58 5.13 13.86 14.65
C ALA A 58 4.17 14.72 15.49
N GLU A 59 3.15 14.13 16.10
CA GLU A 59 2.21 14.80 17.03
C GLU A 59 2.92 15.24 18.33
N ALA A 60 3.92 14.49 18.78
CA ALA A 60 4.79 14.87 19.90
C ALA A 60 5.81 15.99 19.56
N GLY A 61 5.75 16.54 18.34
CA GLY A 61 6.58 17.67 17.89
C GLY A 61 7.93 17.29 17.28
N TYR A 62 8.20 16.00 17.10
CA TYR A 62 9.45 15.54 16.51
C TYR A 62 9.38 15.45 14.97
N GLN A 63 10.51 15.66 14.33
CA GLN A 63 10.62 15.53 12.87
C GLN A 63 10.92 14.10 12.46
N ILE A 64 10.22 13.63 11.43
CA ILE A 64 10.48 12.36 10.78
C ILE A 64 11.27 12.62 9.50
N LYS A 65 12.34 11.87 9.33
CA LYS A 65 13.14 11.87 8.10
C LYS A 65 13.09 10.50 7.45
N LEU A 66 12.69 10.45 6.19
CA LEU A 66 12.83 9.25 5.38
C LEU A 66 14.30 9.12 4.97
N SER A 67 14.87 7.96 5.21
CA SER A 67 16.23 7.65 4.74
C SER A 67 16.28 7.64 3.21
N HIS A 68 17.37 8.12 2.64
CA HIS A 68 17.67 7.96 1.23
C HIS A 68 18.20 6.55 0.90
N TYR A 69 18.44 5.73 1.92
CA TYR A 69 18.87 4.36 1.76
C TYR A 69 17.68 3.50 1.31
N ILE A 70 17.81 2.90 0.14
CA ILE A 70 16.77 2.04 -0.43
C ILE A 70 17.12 0.61 -0.07
N LEU A 71 16.20 -0.06 0.62
CA LEU A 71 16.33 -1.45 1.00
C LEU A 71 15.63 -2.33 -0.05
N GLU A 72 16.33 -3.33 -0.54
CA GLU A 72 15.72 -4.41 -1.30
C GLU A 72 14.94 -5.31 -0.32
N SER A 73 13.70 -5.61 -0.66
CA SER A 73 12.86 -6.55 0.10
C SER A 73 12.66 -7.79 -0.75
N ASP A 74 13.14 -8.90 -0.26
CA ASP A 74 12.81 -10.19 -0.84
C ASP A 74 11.37 -10.57 -0.41
N THR A 75 10.52 -10.86 -1.38
CA THR A 75 9.15 -11.33 -1.15
C THR A 75 9.05 -12.84 -1.29
N GLY A 76 10.16 -13.53 -1.60
CA GLY A 76 10.16 -14.97 -1.90
C GLY A 76 9.25 -15.33 -3.08
N ASP A 77 8.80 -16.57 -3.10
CA ASP A 77 7.89 -17.12 -4.14
C ASP A 77 6.41 -16.74 -3.88
N GLU A 78 6.15 -15.44 -3.72
CA GLU A 78 4.79 -14.95 -3.47
C GLU A 78 3.91 -15.13 -4.70
N THR A 79 2.76 -15.77 -4.51
CA THR A 79 1.75 -15.90 -5.55
C THR A 79 1.06 -14.55 -5.84
N LEU A 80 0.46 -14.41 -7.03
CA LEU A 80 -0.31 -13.22 -7.40
C LEU A 80 -1.43 -12.92 -6.38
N TRP A 81 -2.09 -13.96 -5.88
CA TRP A 81 -3.17 -13.81 -4.90
C TRP A 81 -2.66 -13.31 -3.54
N GLU A 82 -1.55 -13.81 -3.06
CA GLU A 82 -0.89 -13.35 -1.83
C GLU A 82 -0.47 -11.89 -1.96
N MET A 83 0.09 -11.51 -3.12
CA MET A 83 0.42 -10.13 -3.44
C MET A 83 -0.83 -9.23 -3.38
N ILE A 84 -1.93 -9.60 -4.04
CA ILE A 84 -3.18 -8.82 -4.03
C ILE A 84 -3.71 -8.70 -2.60
N THR A 85 -3.77 -9.79 -1.85
CA THR A 85 -4.26 -9.82 -0.46
C THR A 85 -3.42 -8.90 0.43
N ARG A 86 -2.11 -8.92 0.26
CA ARG A 86 -1.19 -8.02 0.97
C ARG A 86 -1.43 -6.55 0.60
N GLU A 87 -1.61 -6.24 -0.68
CA GLU A 87 -1.84 -4.87 -1.13
C GLU A 87 -3.21 -4.34 -0.69
N VAL A 88 -4.25 -5.17 -0.71
CA VAL A 88 -5.58 -4.83 -0.15
C VAL A 88 -5.49 -4.55 1.36
N ARG A 89 -4.71 -5.35 2.10
CA ARG A 89 -4.46 -5.10 3.52
C ARG A 89 -3.82 -3.73 3.73
N TRP A 90 -2.87 -3.34 2.89
CA TRP A 90 -2.24 -2.02 2.98
C TRP A 90 -3.17 -0.88 2.57
N ALA A 91 -3.98 -1.07 1.53
CA ALA A 91 -5.01 -0.12 1.14
C ALA A 91 -5.97 0.13 2.32
N ARG A 92 -6.42 -0.92 3.02
CA ARG A 92 -7.21 -0.80 4.25
C ARG A 92 -6.45 -0.09 5.37
N THR A 93 -5.17 -0.43 5.57
CA THR A 93 -4.31 0.27 6.54
C THR A 93 -4.26 1.77 6.27
N ILE A 94 -4.06 2.19 5.02
CA ILE A 94 -4.07 3.61 4.63
C ILE A 94 -5.44 4.22 4.89
N ARG A 95 -6.53 3.54 4.53
CA ARG A 95 -7.89 4.03 4.75
C ARG A 95 -8.18 4.31 6.23
N PHE A 96 -7.85 3.37 7.12
CA PHE A 96 -8.08 3.55 8.55
C PHE A 96 -7.19 4.64 9.17
N ASN A 97 -5.99 4.83 8.65
CA ASN A 97 -5.05 5.84 9.16
C ASN A 97 -5.28 7.24 8.55
N ARG A 98 -5.75 7.33 7.29
CA ARG A 98 -5.94 8.60 6.56
C ARG A 98 -7.41 9.02 6.44
N GLY A 99 -8.35 8.14 6.77
CA GLY A 99 -9.77 8.44 6.73
C GLY A 99 -10.22 8.96 5.36
N ARG A 100 -10.82 10.15 5.33
CA ARG A 100 -11.37 10.75 4.10
C ARG A 100 -10.33 11.01 3.01
N GLN A 101 -9.07 11.23 3.35
CA GLN A 101 -7.99 11.45 2.37
C GLN A 101 -7.75 10.21 1.49
N TYR A 102 -8.04 9.00 2.00
CA TYR A 102 -7.97 7.78 1.20
C TYR A 102 -8.85 7.85 -0.05
N TYR A 103 -10.07 8.35 0.09
CA TYR A 103 -11.01 8.45 -1.02
C TYR A 103 -10.58 9.51 -2.04
N GLY A 104 -9.87 10.55 -1.61
CA GLY A 104 -9.26 11.54 -2.50
C GLY A 104 -8.20 10.96 -3.43
N MET A 105 -7.62 9.80 -3.10
CA MET A 105 -6.64 9.12 -3.98
C MET A 105 -7.27 8.67 -5.32
N VAL A 106 -8.60 8.69 -5.45
CA VAL A 106 -9.29 8.38 -6.72
C VAL A 106 -8.74 9.18 -7.89
N ILE A 107 -8.34 10.43 -7.68
CA ILE A 107 -7.76 11.28 -8.74
C ILE A 107 -6.41 10.78 -9.29
N CYS A 108 -5.71 9.91 -8.55
CA CYS A 108 -4.40 9.40 -8.95
C CYS A 108 -4.46 8.37 -10.09
N PHE A 109 -5.63 7.87 -10.47
CA PHE A 109 -5.79 6.85 -11.52
C PHE A 109 -6.04 7.45 -12.92
N GLY A 110 -5.41 8.57 -13.23
CA GLY A 110 -5.60 9.31 -14.48
C GLY A 110 -5.38 8.49 -15.74
N THR A 111 -4.42 7.57 -15.75
CA THR A 111 -4.15 6.66 -16.89
C THR A 111 -5.35 5.77 -17.21
N VAL A 112 -6.01 5.24 -16.18
CA VAL A 112 -7.21 4.39 -16.36
C VAL A 112 -8.38 5.23 -16.86
N TYR A 113 -8.58 6.42 -16.29
CA TYR A 113 -9.67 7.31 -16.70
C TYR A 113 -9.52 7.81 -18.16
N CYS A 114 -8.29 8.12 -18.58
CA CYS A 114 -8.03 8.52 -19.96
C CYS A 114 -8.33 7.38 -20.94
N LEU A 115 -7.99 6.12 -20.60
CA LEU A 115 -8.35 4.97 -21.42
C LEU A 115 -9.87 4.76 -21.50
N LEU A 116 -10.57 4.87 -20.37
CA LEU A 116 -12.03 4.78 -20.35
C LEU A 116 -12.66 5.91 -21.18
N LEU A 117 -12.16 7.14 -21.04
CA LEU A 117 -12.60 8.28 -21.83
C LEU A 117 -12.37 8.05 -23.33
N LEU A 118 -11.21 7.53 -23.71
CA LEU A 118 -10.90 7.20 -25.11
C LEU A 118 -11.90 6.18 -25.69
N LEU A 119 -12.22 5.12 -24.93
CA LEU A 119 -13.19 4.12 -25.33
C LEU A 119 -14.61 4.71 -25.45
N MET A 120 -15.04 5.50 -24.47
CA MET A 120 -16.39 6.09 -24.45
C MET A 120 -16.59 7.17 -25.52
N SER A 121 -15.53 7.89 -25.90
CA SER A 121 -15.58 8.93 -26.92
C SER A 121 -15.50 8.39 -28.35
N GLY A 122 -15.35 7.07 -28.55
CA GLY A 122 -15.16 6.48 -29.86
C GLY A 122 -13.84 6.89 -30.55
N GLY A 123 -12.84 7.33 -29.77
CA GLY A 123 -11.52 7.64 -30.31
C GLY A 123 -11.41 9.04 -30.93
N VAL A 124 -12.13 10.01 -30.40
CA VAL A 124 -11.98 11.42 -30.88
C VAL A 124 -10.55 11.93 -30.65
N GLN A 125 -10.06 12.78 -31.55
CA GLN A 125 -8.65 13.22 -31.58
C GLN A 125 -8.14 13.81 -30.26
N TRP A 126 -8.92 14.63 -29.59
CA TRP A 126 -8.52 15.20 -28.32
C TRP A 126 -8.41 14.16 -27.19
N ALA A 127 -9.26 13.11 -27.20
CA ALA A 127 -9.20 12.02 -26.22
C ALA A 127 -7.96 11.14 -26.46
N ILE A 128 -7.58 10.92 -27.73
CA ILE A 128 -6.34 10.24 -28.10
C ILE A 128 -5.15 11.05 -27.60
N ALA A 129 -5.11 12.34 -27.88
CA ALA A 129 -4.01 13.21 -27.48
C ALA A 129 -3.86 13.26 -25.95
N LEU A 130 -4.96 13.38 -25.20
CA LEU A 130 -4.96 13.39 -23.74
C LEU A 130 -4.46 12.04 -23.18
N THR A 131 -4.92 10.92 -23.75
CA THR A 131 -4.48 9.58 -23.35
C THR A 131 -2.99 9.40 -23.58
N LEU A 132 -2.49 9.76 -24.78
CA LEU A 132 -1.06 9.66 -25.09
C LEU A 132 -0.21 10.53 -24.16
N LEU A 133 -0.65 11.77 -23.89
CA LEU A 133 0.06 12.68 -22.97
C LEU A 133 0.11 12.10 -21.55
N THR A 134 -1.02 11.60 -21.06
CA THR A 134 -1.10 11.02 -19.70
C THR A 134 -0.19 9.79 -19.57
N TRP A 135 -0.17 8.93 -20.58
CA TRP A 135 0.72 7.77 -20.60
C TRP A 135 2.18 8.15 -20.73
N LEU A 136 2.50 9.16 -21.54
CA LEU A 136 3.87 9.68 -21.65
C LEU A 136 4.37 10.17 -20.28
N ILE A 137 3.55 10.98 -19.59
CA ILE A 137 3.89 11.47 -18.24
C ILE A 137 4.07 10.30 -17.26
N ARG A 138 3.20 9.29 -17.32
CA ARG A 138 3.28 8.11 -16.45
C ARG A 138 4.56 7.31 -16.68
N TYR A 139 4.91 7.02 -17.93
CA TYR A 139 6.16 6.33 -18.25
C TYR A 139 7.39 7.16 -17.84
N PHE A 140 7.37 8.47 -18.09
CA PHE A 140 8.44 9.36 -17.67
C PHE A 140 8.63 9.35 -16.14
N GLN A 141 7.55 9.44 -15.39
CA GLN A 141 7.56 9.31 -13.94
C GLN A 141 8.20 7.99 -13.48
N VAL A 142 7.81 6.87 -14.08
CA VAL A 142 8.34 5.55 -13.74
C VAL A 142 9.83 5.46 -14.06
N ILE A 143 10.27 5.98 -15.22
CA ILE A 143 11.69 5.99 -15.61
C ILE A 143 12.52 6.80 -14.60
N ILE A 144 12.05 7.98 -14.20
CA ILE A 144 12.72 8.78 -13.16
C ILE A 144 12.87 7.97 -11.86
N ILE A 145 11.79 7.31 -11.42
CA ILE A 145 11.84 6.49 -10.22
C ILE A 145 12.87 5.37 -10.36
N LEU A 146 12.91 4.67 -11.49
CA LEU A 146 13.89 3.60 -11.74
C LEU A 146 15.33 4.10 -11.67
N ILE A 147 15.58 5.28 -12.20
CA ILE A 147 16.91 5.92 -12.12
C ILE A 147 17.24 6.25 -10.66
N CYS A 148 16.31 6.88 -9.92
CA CYS A 148 16.50 7.26 -8.52
C CYS A 148 16.72 6.04 -7.61
N VAL A 149 15.99 4.94 -7.87
CA VAL A 149 16.07 3.69 -7.08
C VAL A 149 17.26 2.82 -7.51
N LYS A 150 17.94 3.17 -8.62
CA LYS A 150 19.03 2.40 -9.22
C LYS A 150 18.65 0.95 -9.55
N ALA A 151 17.44 0.74 -10.05
CA ALA A 151 16.88 -0.58 -10.36
C ALA A 151 16.67 -0.79 -11.88
N PRO A 152 17.73 -0.79 -12.72
CA PRO A 152 17.59 -0.87 -14.18
C PRO A 152 16.99 -2.21 -14.66
N LYS A 153 17.12 -3.28 -13.89
CA LYS A 153 16.49 -4.57 -14.21
C LYS A 153 14.97 -4.52 -14.33
N LEU A 154 14.35 -3.55 -13.69
CA LEU A 154 12.89 -3.38 -13.73
C LEU A 154 12.39 -2.72 -15.03
N THR A 155 13.26 -2.19 -15.87
CA THR A 155 12.87 -1.61 -17.17
C THR A 155 12.23 -2.64 -18.10
N SER A 156 12.64 -3.91 -18.03
CA SER A 156 12.03 -5.00 -18.80
C SER A 156 10.55 -5.24 -18.48
N TRP A 157 10.06 -4.70 -17.37
CA TRP A 157 8.66 -4.84 -16.94
C TRP A 157 7.79 -3.61 -17.23
N LEU A 158 8.32 -2.60 -17.92
CA LEU A 158 7.55 -1.39 -18.26
C LEU A 158 6.28 -1.67 -19.08
N TRP A 159 6.28 -2.72 -19.87
CA TRP A 159 5.10 -3.15 -20.64
C TRP A 159 3.91 -3.51 -19.73
N SER A 160 4.15 -3.95 -18.50
CA SER A 160 3.10 -4.32 -17.55
C SER A 160 2.46 -3.14 -16.83
N LEU A 161 2.95 -1.92 -17.06
CA LEU A 161 2.48 -0.72 -16.38
C LEU A 161 0.97 -0.48 -16.54
N PRO A 162 0.36 -0.65 -17.73
CA PRO A 162 -1.09 -0.54 -17.87
C PRO A 162 -1.86 -1.52 -16.98
N LEU A 163 -1.44 -2.79 -16.98
CA LEU A 163 -2.05 -3.82 -16.12
C LEU A 163 -1.92 -3.46 -14.65
N ARG A 164 -0.76 -2.93 -14.26
CA ARG A 164 -0.51 -2.49 -12.88
C ARG A 164 -1.44 -1.34 -12.47
N ASP A 165 -1.66 -0.34 -13.35
CA ASP A 165 -2.51 0.80 -13.04
C ASP A 165 -3.98 0.36 -12.86
N PHE A 166 -4.49 -0.56 -13.69
CA PHE A 166 -5.81 -1.17 -13.50
C PHE A 166 -5.88 -1.99 -12.19
N LEU A 167 -4.86 -2.79 -11.91
CA LEU A 167 -4.79 -3.56 -10.67
C LEU A 167 -4.76 -2.64 -9.44
N SER A 168 -4.02 -1.54 -9.50
CA SER A 168 -3.95 -0.56 -8.41
C SER A 168 -5.31 0.09 -8.15
N LEU A 169 -6.07 0.43 -9.19
CA LEU A 169 -7.45 0.90 -9.05
C LEU A 169 -8.36 -0.17 -8.41
N GLY A 170 -8.25 -1.43 -8.86
CA GLY A 170 -9.01 -2.55 -8.30
C GLY A 170 -8.70 -2.78 -6.83
N ILE A 171 -7.42 -2.75 -6.44
CA ILE A 171 -6.97 -2.87 -5.06
C ILE A 171 -7.46 -1.70 -4.21
N TRP A 172 -7.40 -0.47 -4.73
CA TRP A 172 -7.93 0.70 -4.06
C TRP A 172 -9.44 0.58 -3.82
N LEU A 173 -10.21 0.20 -4.85
CA LEU A 173 -11.65 -0.04 -4.73
C LEU A 173 -11.95 -1.12 -3.69
N TRP A 174 -11.26 -2.25 -3.74
CA TRP A 174 -11.45 -3.33 -2.77
C TRP A 174 -11.05 -2.89 -1.35
N GLY A 175 -9.96 -2.15 -1.22
CA GLY A 175 -9.52 -1.56 0.05
C GLY A 175 -10.49 -0.55 0.63
N ALA A 176 -11.30 0.13 -0.22
CA ALA A 176 -12.31 1.09 0.21
C ALA A 176 -13.43 0.45 1.05
N PHE A 177 -13.61 -0.86 0.94
CA PHE A 177 -14.67 -1.60 1.64
C PHE A 177 -14.10 -2.65 2.59
N GLY A 178 -14.95 -3.12 3.52
CA GLY A 178 -14.63 -4.16 4.48
C GLY A 178 -13.78 -3.66 5.67
N GLN A 179 -13.78 -4.46 6.72
CA GLN A 179 -13.09 -4.18 7.99
C GLN A 179 -12.21 -5.34 8.42
N GLN A 180 -12.09 -6.38 7.58
CA GLN A 180 -11.30 -7.56 7.90
C GLN A 180 -9.99 -7.53 7.11
N VAL A 181 -8.90 -7.95 7.74
CA VAL A 181 -7.61 -8.15 7.10
C VAL A 181 -7.10 -9.54 7.43
N PHE A 182 -6.51 -10.20 6.43
CA PHE A 182 -5.82 -11.45 6.64
C PHE A 182 -4.33 -11.15 6.89
N TRP A 183 -3.83 -11.60 8.04
CA TRP A 183 -2.43 -11.40 8.42
C TRP A 183 -1.90 -12.57 9.22
N ARG A 184 -0.78 -13.14 8.77
CA ARG A 184 -0.11 -14.28 9.41
C ARG A 184 -1.03 -15.45 9.71
N GLY A 185 -1.88 -15.82 8.74
CA GLY A 185 -2.81 -16.96 8.88
C GLY A 185 -4.07 -16.68 9.69
N ARG A 186 -4.33 -15.43 10.12
CA ARG A 186 -5.48 -15.06 10.95
C ARG A 186 -6.31 -13.95 10.30
N TYR A 187 -7.62 -14.01 10.48
CA TYR A 187 -8.52 -12.92 10.14
C TYR A 187 -8.63 -11.96 11.33
N LEU A 188 -8.29 -10.71 11.09
CA LEU A 188 -8.35 -9.66 12.09
C LEU A 188 -9.42 -8.66 11.66
N LYS A 189 -10.30 -8.27 12.59
CA LYS A 189 -11.28 -7.21 12.40
C LYS A 189 -10.66 -5.88 12.83
N ILE A 190 -10.82 -4.85 12.00
CA ILE A 190 -10.37 -3.50 12.30
C ILE A 190 -11.56 -2.70 12.79
N GLU A 191 -11.47 -2.13 13.97
CA GLU A 191 -12.46 -1.22 14.52
C GLU A 191 -12.14 0.25 14.22
N GLY A 192 -13.10 1.14 14.51
CA GLY A 192 -13.14 2.54 14.03
C GLY A 192 -11.84 3.34 14.15
N ASP A 193 -11.02 3.09 15.16
CA ASP A 193 -9.73 3.77 15.36
C ASP A 193 -8.52 2.98 14.84
N GLY A 194 -8.73 1.98 14.00
CA GLY A 194 -7.67 1.12 13.51
C GLY A 194 -7.21 0.08 14.54
N ILE A 195 -7.95 -0.12 15.61
CA ILE A 195 -7.68 -1.15 16.62
C ILE A 195 -7.96 -2.51 16.00
N ILE A 196 -7.03 -3.45 16.20
CA ILE A 196 -7.14 -4.80 15.69
C ILE A 196 -7.73 -5.67 16.80
N GLN A 197 -8.85 -6.33 16.50
CA GLN A 197 -9.40 -7.40 17.33
C GLN A 197 -9.24 -8.73 16.63
N GLU A 198 -8.75 -9.72 17.36
CA GLU A 198 -8.72 -11.09 16.88
C GLU A 198 -10.15 -11.61 16.85
N GLN A 199 -10.62 -11.98 15.68
CA GLN A 199 -11.93 -12.61 15.57
C GLN A 199 -11.79 -14.05 16.10
N ALA A 200 -12.40 -14.34 17.25
CA ALA A 200 -12.47 -15.70 17.79
C ALA A 200 -13.20 -16.59 16.78
N ASP A 201 -12.44 -17.44 16.10
CA ASP A 201 -12.87 -18.12 14.90
C ASP A 201 -13.78 -19.32 15.13
N GLY A 202 -14.89 -19.32 14.38
CA GLY A 202 -15.50 -20.56 13.90
C GLY A 202 -14.65 -21.34 12.88
N TYR A 203 -13.52 -20.79 12.38
CA TYR A 203 -12.72 -21.39 11.29
C TYR A 203 -11.57 -22.29 11.76
N THR A 204 -11.20 -22.27 13.03
CA THR A 204 -10.20 -23.20 13.61
C THR A 204 -10.69 -24.65 13.68
N LYS A 205 -11.98 -24.93 13.48
CA LYS A 205 -12.49 -26.30 13.44
C LYS A 205 -12.06 -27.07 12.19
N ASP A 206 -12.03 -26.41 11.01
CA ASP A 206 -11.78 -27.12 9.76
C ASP A 206 -10.28 -27.41 9.50
N VAL A 207 -9.38 -26.57 10.01
CA VAL A 207 -7.93 -26.79 9.88
C VAL A 207 -7.43 -27.89 10.84
N LYS A 208 -8.02 -28.02 12.03
CA LYS A 208 -7.69 -29.12 12.95
C LYS A 208 -8.16 -30.47 12.44
N ILE A 209 -9.33 -30.55 11.76
CA ILE A 209 -9.85 -31.80 11.20
C ILE A 209 -8.95 -32.32 10.08
N ASN A 210 -8.42 -31.43 9.22
CA ASN A 210 -7.52 -31.83 8.13
C ASN A 210 -6.11 -32.21 8.59
N SER A 211 -5.63 -31.69 9.71
CA SER A 211 -4.33 -32.07 10.28
C SER A 211 -4.39 -33.41 11.04
N VAL A 212 -5.50 -33.71 11.68
CA VAL A 212 -5.70 -34.99 12.38
C VAL A 212 -5.86 -36.13 11.38
N ASN A 213 -6.58 -35.91 10.27
CA ASN A 213 -6.73 -36.93 9.21
C ASN A 213 -5.44 -37.23 8.43
N LYS A 214 -4.49 -36.30 8.36
CA LYS A 214 -3.17 -36.57 7.77
C LYS A 214 -2.18 -37.31 8.68
N ALA A 215 -2.43 -37.32 10.00
CA ALA A 215 -1.59 -38.03 10.96
C ALA A 215 -2.01 -39.51 11.19
N GLN A 216 -3.21 -39.90 10.70
CA GLN A 216 -3.70 -41.28 10.81
C GLN A 216 -3.48 -42.12 9.55
N ILE A 217 -2.84 -41.58 8.51
CA ILE A 217 -2.53 -42.28 7.23
C ILE A 217 -1.00 -42.45 7.06
N LYS A 218 -0.29 -42.64 8.15
CA LYS A 218 1.12 -43.08 8.11
C LYS A 218 1.30 -44.30 9.02
#